data_4133829e0b597e2b73f71dcbb2484c7c
#
_entry.id   4133829e0b597e2b73f71dcbb2484c7c
#
_cell.length_a   1.000
_cell.length_b   1.000
_cell.length_c   1.000
_cell.angle_alpha   90.00
_cell.angle_beta   90.00
_cell.angle_gamma   90.00
#
_symmetry.space_group_name_H-M   'P 1'
#
loop_
_entity.id
_entity.type
_entity.pdbx_description
1 polymer ?
#
loop_
_entity_poly.entity_id
_entity_poly.type
_entity_poly.pdbx_seq_one_letter_code
_entity_poly.pdbx_strand_id
1 'polypeptide(L)'
;AQESRGLGDVYKRQLLGAAAQVGVAATFFMALFMRFSPEEAASIGIIGGADGPTSIFLTMKLAPHLLGAVAVAAYTYMALVPLIQPPIMALLTTKKERVIRMKSLRQVSKGEKLFFAVLVTIVTILLIPDAAPLIGMLMLGNFMRECKVTERLVQASQNEIINIVTIFLGTSVGLTMQGDRFLQPETLLIILLGIVAFGVATAGGVIAAKLMNLIWRKNPVNPLIGSAGVSAVPMAARVSHNVGQKYDPSNYLLMHAMGPNVAGVIGTAVIAGYYIATLAR
;
A
#
# COMPACT_ATOMS: atom_id res chain seq x y z
N ALA A 1 -9.11 0.88 30.76
CA ALA A 1 -8.23 -0.24 30.35
C ALA A 1 -8.59 -0.82 28.97
N GLN A 2 -9.86 -0.76 28.55
CA GLN A 2 -10.31 -1.26 27.24
C GLN A 2 -10.07 -0.23 26.12
N GLU A 3 -10.22 1.05 26.41
CA GLU A 3 -9.91 2.15 25.49
C GLU A 3 -8.41 2.26 25.17
N SER A 4 -7.56 2.16 26.18
CA SER A 4 -6.10 2.19 25.96
C SER A 4 -5.58 1.01 25.13
N ARG A 5 -6.26 -0.15 25.18
CA ARG A 5 -5.95 -1.30 24.32
C ARG A 5 -6.35 -1.07 22.85
N GLY A 6 -7.48 -0.39 22.62
CA GLY A 6 -7.92 -0.05 21.26
C GLY A 6 -6.99 0.90 20.51
N LEU A 7 -6.50 1.93 21.20
CA LEU A 7 -5.51 2.86 20.66
C LEU A 7 -4.19 2.16 20.34
N GLY A 8 -3.68 1.29 21.21
CA GLY A 8 -2.46 0.53 20.98
C GLY A 8 -2.52 -0.36 19.72
N ASP A 9 -3.68 -0.94 19.42
CA ASP A 9 -3.86 -1.76 18.22
C ASP A 9 -3.95 -0.93 16.94
N VAL A 10 -4.49 0.29 16.99
CA VAL A 10 -4.50 1.24 15.87
C VAL A 10 -3.06 1.68 15.55
N TYR A 11 -2.28 2.07 16.55
CA TYR A 11 -0.87 2.45 16.36
C TYR A 11 -0.04 1.34 15.72
N LYS A 12 -0.19 0.10 16.17
CA LYS A 12 0.53 -1.05 15.62
C LYS A 12 0.28 -1.22 14.12
N ARG A 13 -0.97 -1.04 13.68
CA ARG A 13 -1.35 -1.18 12.26
C ARG A 13 -0.79 -0.04 11.42
N GLN A 14 -0.84 1.18 11.93
CA GLN A 14 -0.26 2.35 11.28
C GLN A 14 1.25 2.18 11.10
N LEU A 15 1.95 1.75 12.15
CA LEU A 15 3.39 1.49 12.11
C LEU A 15 3.76 0.40 11.08
N LEU A 16 2.94 -0.65 10.93
CA LEU A 16 3.18 -1.70 9.93
C LEU A 16 3.01 -1.18 8.51
N GLY A 17 2.00 -0.34 8.26
CA GLY A 17 1.82 0.33 6.97
C GLY A 17 2.98 1.28 6.65
N ALA A 18 3.43 2.06 7.64
CA ALA A 18 4.59 2.94 7.48
C ALA A 18 5.89 2.15 7.23
N ALA A 19 6.10 1.04 7.95
CA ALA A 19 7.28 0.21 7.78
C ALA A 19 7.39 -0.47 6.41
N ALA A 20 6.26 -0.78 5.77
CA ALA A 20 6.26 -1.31 4.41
C ALA A 20 6.71 -0.27 3.38
N GLN A 21 6.61 1.05 3.68
CA GLN A 21 7.11 2.11 2.80
C GLN A 21 8.65 2.11 2.65
N VAL A 22 9.34 1.32 3.45
CA VAL A 22 10.79 1.06 3.25
C VAL A 22 11.08 0.54 1.85
N GLY A 23 10.13 -0.16 1.22
CA GLY A 23 10.25 -0.59 -0.18
C GLY A 23 10.32 0.59 -1.15
N VAL A 24 9.53 1.64 -0.93
CA VAL A 24 9.57 2.87 -1.73
C VAL A 24 10.92 3.56 -1.58
N ALA A 25 11.36 3.76 -0.34
CA ALA A 25 12.64 4.41 -0.07
C ALA A 25 13.84 3.62 -0.64
N ALA A 26 13.89 2.31 -0.42
CA ALA A 26 14.96 1.47 -0.93
C ALA A 26 15.05 1.52 -2.46
N THR A 27 13.91 1.47 -3.14
CA THR A 27 13.86 1.51 -4.61
C THR A 27 14.23 2.88 -5.15
N PHE A 28 13.80 3.95 -4.48
CA PHE A 28 14.23 5.31 -4.81
C PHE A 28 15.76 5.43 -4.79
N PHE A 29 16.40 5.00 -3.71
CA PHE A 29 17.87 5.04 -3.62
C PHE A 29 18.56 4.10 -4.60
N MET A 30 18.01 2.91 -4.88
CA MET A 30 18.56 2.02 -5.90
C MET A 30 18.46 2.64 -7.30
N ALA A 31 17.37 3.28 -7.65
CA ALA A 31 17.21 3.98 -8.92
C ALA A 31 18.20 5.16 -9.05
N LEU A 32 18.39 5.95 -7.99
CA LEU A 32 19.42 6.99 -7.97
C LEU A 32 20.82 6.42 -8.17
N PHE A 33 21.15 5.30 -7.54
CA PHE A 33 22.42 4.62 -7.71
C PHE A 33 22.63 4.13 -9.15
N MET A 34 21.55 3.75 -9.82
CA MET A 34 21.53 3.38 -11.24
C MET A 34 21.50 4.57 -12.20
N ARG A 35 21.71 5.80 -11.69
CA ARG A 35 21.81 7.06 -12.44
C ARG A 35 20.50 7.56 -13.06
N PHE A 36 19.35 7.11 -12.59
CA PHE A 36 18.09 7.78 -12.88
C PHE A 36 18.05 9.16 -12.22
N SER A 37 17.35 10.11 -12.84
CA SER A 37 17.12 11.42 -12.22
C SER A 37 16.29 11.29 -10.94
N PRO A 38 16.31 12.27 -10.03
CA PRO A 38 15.47 12.22 -8.82
C PRO A 38 13.97 12.04 -9.12
N GLU A 39 13.47 12.66 -10.18
CA GLU A 39 12.07 12.57 -10.63
C GLU A 39 11.75 11.17 -11.15
N GLU A 40 12.62 10.59 -11.95
CA GLU A 40 12.53 9.21 -12.44
C GLU A 40 12.65 8.21 -11.28
N ALA A 41 13.60 8.43 -10.38
CA ALA A 41 13.81 7.58 -9.21
C ALA A 41 12.60 7.58 -8.28
N ALA A 42 11.93 8.73 -8.10
CA ALA A 42 10.68 8.82 -7.34
C ALA A 42 9.55 8.04 -8.04
N SER A 43 9.43 8.18 -9.36
CA SER A 43 8.44 7.47 -10.18
C SER A 43 8.64 5.95 -10.18
N ILE A 44 9.89 5.49 -10.14
CA ILE A 44 10.24 4.07 -10.01
C ILE A 44 10.06 3.61 -8.56
N GLY A 45 10.50 4.42 -7.61
CA GLY A 45 10.46 4.10 -6.19
C GLY A 45 9.05 3.84 -5.67
N ILE A 46 8.07 4.64 -6.12
CA ILE A 46 6.68 4.52 -5.65
C ILE A 46 6.04 3.15 -5.98
N ILE A 47 6.56 2.42 -6.96
CA ILE A 47 6.13 1.05 -7.29
C ILE A 47 6.24 0.15 -6.05
N GLY A 48 7.22 0.40 -5.18
CA GLY A 48 7.42 -0.34 -3.93
C GLY A 48 6.26 -0.23 -2.94
N GLY A 49 5.42 0.80 -3.07
CA GLY A 49 4.17 0.93 -2.31
C GLY A 49 3.09 -0.04 -2.75
N ALA A 50 3.23 -0.66 -3.93
CA ALA A 50 2.24 -1.54 -4.57
C ALA A 50 0.87 -0.86 -4.78
N ASP A 51 0.89 0.39 -5.22
CA ASP A 51 -0.28 1.22 -5.51
C ASP A 51 -0.23 1.68 -6.96
N GLY A 52 -0.94 0.97 -7.83
CA GLY A 52 -0.97 1.25 -9.27
C GLY A 52 -1.45 2.67 -9.60
N PRO A 53 -2.64 3.09 -9.15
CA PRO A 53 -3.15 4.45 -9.38
C PRO A 53 -2.21 5.55 -8.89
N THR A 54 -1.66 5.43 -7.69
CA THR A 54 -0.70 6.39 -7.14
C THR A 54 0.60 6.43 -7.95
N SER A 55 1.09 5.26 -8.41
CA SER A 55 2.28 5.18 -9.28
C SER A 55 2.06 5.91 -10.60
N ILE A 56 0.90 5.74 -11.23
CA ILE A 56 0.53 6.46 -12.45
C ILE A 56 0.44 7.96 -12.19
N PHE A 57 -0.26 8.37 -11.14
CA PHE A 57 -0.45 9.78 -10.79
C PHE A 57 0.88 10.49 -10.57
N LEU A 58 1.79 9.88 -9.82
CA LEU A 58 3.12 10.44 -9.56
C LEU A 58 3.95 10.52 -10.83
N THR A 59 3.99 9.43 -11.60
CA THR A 59 4.80 9.35 -12.83
C THR A 59 4.33 10.34 -13.88
N MET A 60 3.04 10.56 -14.02
CA MET A 60 2.48 11.60 -14.91
C MET A 60 2.96 13.01 -14.54
N LYS A 61 3.25 13.26 -13.27
CA LYS A 61 3.72 14.56 -12.78
C LYS A 61 5.24 14.72 -12.88
N LEU A 62 6.00 13.67 -12.57
CA LEU A 62 7.46 13.76 -12.42
C LEU A 62 8.23 13.23 -13.63
N ALA A 63 7.78 12.13 -14.25
CA ALA A 63 8.49 11.46 -15.34
C ALA A 63 7.52 10.86 -16.37
N PRO A 64 6.77 11.69 -17.13
CA PRO A 64 5.72 11.21 -18.05
C PRO A 64 6.22 10.21 -19.11
N HIS A 65 7.49 10.31 -19.51
CA HIS A 65 8.12 9.39 -20.47
C HIS A 65 8.27 7.95 -19.94
N LEU A 66 8.28 7.74 -18.62
CA LEU A 66 8.32 6.43 -17.99
C LEU A 66 6.93 5.85 -17.69
N LEU A 67 5.84 6.56 -18.00
CA LEU A 67 4.49 6.20 -17.61
C LEU A 67 4.10 4.76 -18.02
N GLY A 68 4.40 4.36 -19.26
CA GLY A 68 4.10 3.03 -19.74
C GLY A 68 4.83 1.94 -18.94
N ALA A 69 6.15 2.10 -18.74
CA ALA A 69 6.97 1.15 -17.99
C ALA A 69 6.53 1.02 -16.52
N VAL A 70 6.34 2.16 -15.84
CA VAL A 70 5.92 2.20 -14.44
C VAL A 70 4.53 1.62 -14.24
N ALA A 71 3.58 1.94 -15.12
CA ALA A 71 2.22 1.42 -15.05
C ALA A 71 2.20 -0.11 -15.21
N VAL A 72 2.90 -0.65 -16.22
CA VAL A 72 3.01 -2.10 -16.40
C VAL A 72 3.67 -2.76 -15.19
N ALA A 73 4.78 -2.23 -14.73
CA ALA A 73 5.44 -2.74 -13.54
C ALA A 73 4.46 -2.76 -12.34
N ALA A 74 3.84 -1.63 -12.01
CA ALA A 74 2.95 -1.51 -10.84
C ALA A 74 1.77 -2.50 -10.89
N TYR A 75 1.07 -2.62 -12.02
CA TYR A 75 -0.06 -3.55 -12.13
C TYR A 75 0.37 -5.02 -12.21
N THR A 76 1.49 -5.32 -12.88
CA THR A 76 2.04 -6.69 -12.92
C THR A 76 2.39 -7.16 -11.52
N TYR A 77 3.00 -6.30 -10.68
CA TYR A 77 3.35 -6.71 -9.31
C TYR A 77 2.15 -6.84 -8.41
N MET A 78 1.12 -6.02 -8.58
CA MET A 78 -0.15 -6.24 -7.88
C MET A 78 -0.72 -7.62 -8.18
N ALA A 79 -0.67 -8.08 -9.43
CA ALA A 79 -1.11 -9.42 -9.80
C ALA A 79 -0.19 -10.53 -9.23
N LEU A 80 1.10 -10.26 -9.06
CA LEU A 80 2.10 -11.20 -8.54
C LEU A 80 2.19 -11.24 -7.00
N VAL A 81 1.44 -10.41 -6.28
CA VAL A 81 1.38 -10.43 -4.80
C VAL A 81 1.25 -11.84 -4.21
N PRO A 82 0.33 -12.71 -4.70
CA PRO A 82 0.18 -14.06 -4.17
C PRO A 82 1.38 -14.99 -4.40
N LEU A 83 2.25 -14.65 -5.34
CA LEU A 83 3.47 -15.41 -5.65
C LEU A 83 4.69 -14.90 -4.89
N ILE A 84 4.83 -13.57 -4.77
CA ILE A 84 6.02 -12.94 -4.20
C ILE A 84 5.98 -12.93 -2.66
N GLN A 85 4.84 -12.64 -2.06
CA GLN A 85 4.75 -12.50 -0.59
C GLN A 85 4.93 -13.80 0.18
N PRO A 86 4.31 -14.94 -0.18
CA PRO A 86 4.38 -16.15 0.65
C PRO A 86 5.79 -16.67 0.89
N PRO A 87 6.71 -16.77 -0.10
CA PRO A 87 8.07 -17.21 0.15
C PRO A 87 8.84 -16.24 1.06
N ILE A 88 8.66 -14.94 0.92
CA ILE A 88 9.30 -13.93 1.79
C ILE A 88 8.79 -14.06 3.23
N MET A 89 7.48 -14.20 3.41
CA MET A 89 6.89 -14.45 4.72
C MET A 89 7.41 -15.76 5.34
N ALA A 90 7.52 -16.82 4.52
CA ALA A 90 8.03 -18.10 4.98
C ALA A 90 9.51 -18.04 5.40
N LEU A 91 10.32 -17.27 4.69
CA LEU A 91 11.74 -17.07 5.00
C LEU A 91 11.94 -16.28 6.30
N LEU A 92 11.14 -15.23 6.50
CA LEU A 92 11.32 -14.27 7.59
C LEU A 92 10.58 -14.65 8.89
N THR A 93 9.69 -15.65 8.87
CA THR A 93 8.92 -16.04 10.05
C THR A 93 9.09 -17.52 10.41
N THR A 94 9.03 -17.83 11.68
CA THR A 94 9.02 -19.21 12.18
C THR A 94 7.60 -19.79 12.18
N LYS A 95 7.49 -21.13 12.22
CA LYS A 95 6.17 -21.80 12.33
C LYS A 95 5.40 -21.35 13.58
N LYS A 96 6.09 -21.10 14.71
CA LYS A 96 5.48 -20.62 15.94
C LYS A 96 4.90 -19.20 15.80
N GLU A 97 5.58 -18.32 15.08
CA GLU A 97 5.11 -16.96 14.83
C GLU A 97 3.87 -16.93 13.92
N ARG A 98 3.79 -17.84 12.94
CA ARG A 98 2.69 -17.89 11.97
C ARG A 98 1.36 -18.31 12.59
N VAL A 99 1.38 -19.05 13.68
CA VAL A 99 0.17 -19.52 14.39
C VAL A 99 -0.25 -18.58 15.53
N ILE A 100 0.41 -17.42 15.71
CA ILE A 100 -0.01 -16.43 16.69
C ILE A 100 -1.44 -16.00 16.38
N ARG A 101 -2.37 -16.23 17.31
CA ARG A 101 -3.76 -15.80 17.21
C ARG A 101 -3.90 -14.41 17.82
N MET A 102 -4.50 -13.52 17.06
CA MET A 102 -4.74 -12.15 17.52
C MET A 102 -6.11 -12.05 18.17
N LYS A 103 -6.23 -11.20 19.19
CA LYS A 103 -7.50 -10.94 19.87
C LYS A 103 -8.45 -10.21 18.93
N SER A 104 -9.77 -10.41 19.11
CA SER A 104 -10.80 -9.73 18.35
C SER A 104 -10.63 -8.20 18.40
N LEU A 105 -10.94 -7.55 17.28
CA LEU A 105 -10.84 -6.09 17.14
C LEU A 105 -11.91 -5.40 17.97
N ARG A 106 -11.59 -4.20 18.49
CA ARG A 106 -12.60 -3.31 19.07
C ARG A 106 -13.61 -2.89 18.00
N GLN A 107 -14.87 -2.88 18.34
CA GLN A 107 -15.88 -2.24 17.51
C GLN A 107 -15.67 -0.72 17.54
N VAL A 108 -15.59 -0.12 16.37
CA VAL A 108 -15.42 1.33 16.19
C VAL A 108 -16.78 1.94 15.88
N SER A 109 -17.12 3.01 16.58
CA SER A 109 -18.40 3.70 16.36
C SER A 109 -18.44 4.41 15.00
N LYS A 110 -19.66 4.70 14.49
CA LYS A 110 -19.84 5.45 13.24
C LYS A 110 -19.18 6.84 13.31
N GLY A 111 -19.34 7.53 14.44
CA GLY A 111 -18.75 8.86 14.66
C GLY A 111 -17.23 8.85 14.60
N GLU A 112 -16.57 7.85 15.23
CA GLU A 112 -15.10 7.70 15.17
C GLU A 112 -14.60 7.50 13.75
N LYS A 113 -15.32 6.73 12.93
CA LYS A 113 -14.92 6.48 11.52
C LYS A 113 -15.05 7.74 10.65
N LEU A 114 -16.14 8.49 10.82
CA LEU A 114 -16.34 9.76 10.11
C LEU A 114 -15.31 10.81 10.54
N PHE A 115 -15.08 10.93 11.85
CA PHE A 115 -14.06 11.82 12.40
C PHE A 115 -12.65 11.46 11.87
N PHE A 116 -12.33 10.17 11.82
CA PHE A 116 -11.05 9.71 11.28
C PHE A 116 -10.85 10.15 9.82
N ALA A 117 -11.87 10.00 8.97
CA ALA A 117 -11.77 10.41 7.57
C ALA A 117 -11.50 11.91 7.43
N VAL A 118 -12.22 12.74 8.19
CA VAL A 118 -12.03 14.21 8.18
C VAL A 118 -10.68 14.59 8.76
N LEU A 119 -10.29 14.01 9.90
CA LEU A 119 -9.03 14.31 10.56
C LEU A 119 -7.82 13.98 9.68
N VAL A 120 -7.79 12.78 9.10
CA VAL A 120 -6.70 12.35 8.21
C VAL A 120 -6.60 13.28 7.00
N THR A 121 -7.73 13.66 6.40
CA THR A 121 -7.75 14.60 5.28
C THR A 121 -7.14 15.94 5.67
N ILE A 122 -7.62 16.55 6.75
CA ILE A 122 -7.15 17.87 7.18
C ILE A 122 -5.65 17.83 7.53
N VAL A 123 -5.24 16.89 8.37
CA VAL A 123 -3.84 16.80 8.83
C VAL A 123 -2.90 16.55 7.65
N THR A 124 -3.26 15.63 6.75
CA THR A 124 -2.39 15.31 5.62
C THR A 124 -2.28 16.48 4.64
N ILE A 125 -3.38 17.16 4.31
CA ILE A 125 -3.36 18.28 3.36
C ILE A 125 -2.63 19.50 3.95
N LEU A 126 -2.74 19.74 5.26
CA LEU A 126 -1.98 20.80 5.92
C LEU A 126 -0.46 20.53 5.92
N LEU A 127 -0.06 19.28 6.03
CA LEU A 127 1.36 18.90 6.02
C LEU A 127 1.93 18.77 4.60
N ILE A 128 1.16 18.21 3.69
CA ILE A 128 1.57 17.91 2.31
C ILE A 128 0.39 18.20 1.37
N PRO A 129 0.24 19.48 0.92
CA PRO A 129 -0.87 19.91 0.06
C PRO A 129 -1.01 19.07 -1.23
N ASP A 130 0.11 18.66 -1.83
CA ASP A 130 0.14 17.88 -3.06
C ASP A 130 -0.41 16.44 -2.93
N ALA A 131 -0.59 15.96 -1.70
CA ALA A 131 -1.30 14.69 -1.43
C ALA A 131 -2.83 14.85 -1.48
N ALA A 132 -3.37 16.07 -1.58
CA ALA A 132 -4.80 16.36 -1.52
C ALA A 132 -5.65 15.54 -2.52
N PRO A 133 -5.29 15.39 -3.80
CA PRO A 133 -6.08 14.61 -4.74
C PRO A 133 -6.22 13.14 -4.34
N LEU A 134 -5.14 12.53 -3.85
CA LEU A 134 -5.11 11.11 -3.49
C LEU A 134 -5.82 10.86 -2.15
N ILE A 135 -5.41 11.57 -1.11
CA ILE A 135 -5.98 11.40 0.24
C ILE A 135 -7.41 11.93 0.30
N GLY A 136 -7.68 13.06 -0.35
CA GLY A 136 -9.02 13.65 -0.39
C GLY A 136 -10.04 12.69 -1.00
N MET A 137 -9.75 12.10 -2.15
CA MET A 137 -10.66 11.15 -2.80
C MET A 137 -10.80 9.84 -2.03
N LEU A 138 -9.72 9.31 -1.46
CA LEU A 138 -9.75 8.13 -0.60
C LEU A 138 -10.65 8.36 0.63
N MET A 139 -10.48 9.48 1.31
CA MET A 139 -11.22 9.79 2.54
C MET A 139 -12.66 10.23 2.24
N LEU A 140 -12.92 10.88 1.10
CA LEU A 140 -14.27 11.18 0.63
C LEU A 140 -15.05 9.88 0.40
N GLY A 141 -14.47 8.91 -0.29
CA GLY A 141 -15.10 7.60 -0.50
C GLY A 141 -15.38 6.88 0.81
N ASN A 142 -14.44 6.92 1.75
CA ASN A 142 -14.61 6.35 3.08
C ASN A 142 -15.72 7.07 3.88
N PHE A 143 -15.75 8.40 3.82
CA PHE A 143 -16.79 9.21 4.46
C PHE A 143 -18.18 8.89 3.91
N MET A 144 -18.35 8.86 2.58
CA MET A 144 -19.59 8.52 1.92
C MET A 144 -20.10 7.13 2.33
N ARG A 145 -19.20 6.15 2.40
CA ARG A 145 -19.51 4.78 2.81
C ARG A 145 -19.99 4.69 4.26
N GLU A 146 -19.31 5.38 5.17
CA GLU A 146 -19.60 5.30 6.61
C GLU A 146 -20.79 6.19 7.04
N CYS A 147 -21.11 7.26 6.30
CA CYS A 147 -22.27 8.10 6.62
C CYS A 147 -23.60 7.41 6.34
N LYS A 148 -23.65 6.41 5.45
CA LYS A 148 -24.82 5.57 5.09
C LYS A 148 -26.02 6.33 4.52
N VAL A 149 -25.87 7.60 4.14
CA VAL A 149 -26.94 8.39 3.49
C VAL A 149 -26.72 8.55 1.99
N THR A 150 -25.54 8.16 1.50
CA THR A 150 -25.12 8.27 0.10
C THR A 150 -24.89 6.91 -0.55
N GLU A 151 -25.60 5.86 -0.10
CA GLU A 151 -25.36 4.47 -0.54
C GLU A 151 -25.41 4.32 -2.07
N ARG A 152 -26.35 5.01 -2.75
CA ARG A 152 -26.44 5.00 -4.20
C ARG A 152 -25.16 5.54 -4.87
N LEU A 153 -24.56 6.59 -4.32
CA LEU A 153 -23.31 7.16 -4.86
C LEU A 153 -22.11 6.25 -4.59
N VAL A 154 -22.10 5.58 -3.43
CA VAL A 154 -21.09 4.58 -3.10
C VAL A 154 -21.15 3.42 -4.09
N GLN A 155 -22.34 2.89 -4.37
CA GLN A 155 -22.54 1.82 -5.35
C GLN A 155 -22.09 2.26 -6.76
N ALA A 156 -22.51 3.45 -7.21
CA ALA A 156 -22.07 3.98 -8.51
C ALA A 156 -20.55 4.15 -8.61
N SER A 157 -19.91 4.59 -7.52
CA SER A 157 -18.45 4.75 -7.49
C SER A 157 -17.70 3.41 -7.51
N GLN A 158 -18.25 2.39 -6.85
CA GLN A 158 -17.62 1.07 -6.73
C GLN A 158 -17.87 0.16 -7.95
N ASN A 159 -18.83 0.46 -8.79
CA ASN A 159 -19.18 -0.36 -9.94
C ASN A 159 -19.02 0.43 -11.25
N GLU A 160 -19.89 1.41 -11.51
CA GLU A 160 -19.96 2.07 -12.82
C GLU A 160 -18.74 2.97 -13.05
N ILE A 161 -18.47 3.89 -12.13
CA ILE A 161 -17.40 4.89 -12.29
C ILE A 161 -16.04 4.21 -12.34
N ILE A 162 -15.76 3.26 -11.44
CA ILE A 162 -14.46 2.58 -11.43
C ILE A 162 -14.23 1.78 -12.71
N ASN A 163 -15.26 1.12 -13.24
CA ASN A 163 -15.15 0.37 -14.50
C ASN A 163 -14.88 1.29 -15.68
N ILE A 164 -15.62 2.41 -15.81
CA ILE A 164 -15.42 3.41 -16.85
C ILE A 164 -14.01 3.98 -16.78
N VAL A 165 -13.58 4.43 -15.61
CA VAL A 165 -12.25 5.00 -15.40
C VAL A 165 -11.16 3.97 -15.70
N THR A 166 -11.35 2.70 -15.31
CA THR A 166 -10.39 1.62 -15.58
C THR A 166 -10.24 1.37 -17.08
N ILE A 167 -11.32 1.41 -17.86
CA ILE A 167 -11.26 1.25 -19.32
C ILE A 167 -10.45 2.40 -19.94
N PHE A 168 -10.76 3.65 -19.60
CA PHE A 168 -10.03 4.81 -20.12
C PHE A 168 -8.56 4.81 -19.69
N LEU A 169 -8.28 4.52 -18.43
CA LEU A 169 -6.92 4.43 -17.90
C LEU A 169 -6.13 3.33 -18.62
N GLY A 170 -6.68 2.12 -18.69
CA GLY A 170 -6.03 0.99 -19.34
C GLY A 170 -5.75 1.25 -20.82
N THR A 171 -6.72 1.85 -21.54
CA THR A 171 -6.55 2.23 -22.93
C THR A 171 -5.48 3.30 -23.10
N SER A 172 -5.51 4.36 -22.28
CA SER A 172 -4.54 5.46 -22.34
C SER A 172 -3.12 4.96 -22.07
N VAL A 173 -2.93 4.16 -21.02
CA VAL A 173 -1.64 3.55 -20.70
C VAL A 173 -1.19 2.61 -21.82
N GLY A 174 -2.09 1.77 -22.36
CA GLY A 174 -1.77 0.87 -23.48
C GLY A 174 -1.28 1.61 -24.73
N LEU A 175 -1.86 2.77 -25.03
CA LEU A 175 -1.43 3.62 -26.16
C LEU A 175 -0.02 4.22 -25.95
N THR A 176 0.45 4.35 -24.74
CA THR A 176 1.83 4.81 -24.46
C THR A 176 2.88 3.70 -24.58
N MET A 177 2.44 2.44 -24.68
CA MET A 177 3.33 1.27 -24.80
C MET A 177 3.75 1.06 -26.26
N GLN A 178 4.82 1.70 -26.65
CA GLN A 178 5.46 1.46 -27.94
C GLN A 178 6.46 0.31 -27.80
N GLY A 179 6.40 -0.68 -28.70
CA GLY A 179 7.22 -1.91 -28.58
C GLY A 179 8.73 -1.66 -28.59
N ASP A 180 9.18 -0.66 -29.36
CA ASP A 180 10.57 -0.21 -29.43
C ASP A 180 11.07 0.42 -28.12
N ARG A 181 10.19 1.06 -27.36
CA ARG A 181 10.52 1.62 -26.03
C ARG A 181 10.37 0.60 -24.91
N PHE A 182 9.38 -0.28 -25.03
CA PHE A 182 9.08 -1.25 -23.96
C PHE A 182 10.17 -2.32 -23.79
N LEU A 183 10.87 -2.68 -24.87
CA LEU A 183 11.97 -3.66 -24.84
C LEU A 183 13.33 -3.03 -24.57
N GLN A 184 13.39 -1.76 -24.21
CA GLN A 184 14.67 -1.12 -23.85
C GLN A 184 15.18 -1.62 -22.50
N PRO A 185 16.52 -1.66 -22.31
CA PRO A 185 17.15 -2.07 -21.05
C PRO A 185 16.63 -1.31 -19.83
N GLU A 186 16.31 -0.02 -20.00
CA GLU A 186 15.75 0.83 -18.94
C GLU A 186 14.39 0.33 -18.45
N THR A 187 13.50 -0.04 -19.37
CA THR A 187 12.17 -0.60 -18.99
C THR A 187 12.32 -1.93 -18.27
N LEU A 188 13.19 -2.81 -18.75
CA LEU A 188 13.47 -4.09 -18.08
C LEU A 188 14.06 -3.88 -16.69
N LEU A 189 14.91 -2.86 -16.53
CA LEU A 189 15.47 -2.48 -15.25
C LEU A 189 14.40 -1.95 -14.29
N ILE A 190 13.47 -1.12 -14.75
CA ILE A 190 12.33 -0.65 -13.96
C ILE A 190 11.46 -1.84 -13.49
N ILE A 191 11.24 -2.80 -14.37
CA ILE A 191 10.53 -4.02 -14.03
C ILE A 191 11.30 -4.80 -12.94
N LEU A 192 12.57 -5.01 -13.07
CA LEU A 192 13.38 -5.70 -12.06
C LEU A 192 13.36 -4.96 -10.71
N LEU A 193 13.58 -3.64 -10.74
CA LEU A 193 13.53 -2.79 -9.55
C LEU A 193 12.17 -2.91 -8.83
N GLY A 194 11.07 -2.98 -9.56
CA GLY A 194 9.74 -3.16 -8.97
C GLY A 194 9.58 -4.49 -8.24
N ILE A 195 10.12 -5.62 -8.75
CA ILE A 195 10.11 -6.91 -8.03
C ILE A 195 10.87 -6.78 -6.71
N VAL A 196 12.07 -6.21 -6.77
CA VAL A 196 12.90 -5.99 -5.57
C VAL A 196 12.20 -5.06 -4.59
N ALA A 197 11.64 -3.96 -5.07
CA ALA A 197 10.87 -2.99 -4.28
C ALA A 197 9.76 -3.66 -3.47
N PHE A 198 8.97 -4.46 -4.15
CA PHE A 198 7.85 -5.17 -3.52
C PHE A 198 8.32 -6.22 -2.52
N GLY A 199 9.42 -6.91 -2.83
CA GLY A 199 10.07 -7.85 -1.92
C GLY A 199 10.56 -7.17 -0.64
N VAL A 200 11.25 -6.03 -0.78
CA VAL A 200 11.76 -5.22 0.35
C VAL A 200 10.61 -4.65 1.17
N ALA A 201 9.54 -4.15 0.55
CA ALA A 201 8.36 -3.65 1.25
C ALA A 201 7.70 -4.76 2.10
N THR A 202 7.52 -5.94 1.51
CA THR A 202 6.97 -7.10 2.22
C THR A 202 7.85 -7.51 3.41
N ALA A 203 9.17 -7.59 3.18
CA ALA A 203 10.14 -7.92 4.23
C ALA A 203 10.15 -6.87 5.35
N GLY A 204 10.16 -5.59 4.99
CA GLY A 204 10.12 -4.47 5.94
C GLY A 204 8.92 -4.54 6.86
N GLY A 205 7.73 -4.77 6.33
CA GLY A 205 6.51 -4.92 7.12
C GLY A 205 6.55 -6.14 8.06
N VAL A 206 7.02 -7.30 7.58
CA VAL A 206 7.16 -8.51 8.42
C VAL A 206 8.20 -8.33 9.52
N ILE A 207 9.36 -7.76 9.19
CA ILE A 207 10.43 -7.48 10.17
C ILE A 207 9.94 -6.48 11.22
N ALA A 208 9.25 -5.42 10.80
CA ALA A 208 8.68 -4.45 11.74
C ALA A 208 7.69 -5.11 12.71
N ALA A 209 6.84 -6.02 12.25
CA ALA A 209 5.94 -6.78 13.13
C ALA A 209 6.71 -7.64 14.15
N LYS A 210 7.83 -8.25 13.75
CA LYS A 210 8.69 -8.99 14.66
C LYS A 210 9.36 -8.07 15.69
N LEU A 211 9.89 -6.93 15.27
CA LEU A 211 10.49 -5.93 16.17
C LEU A 211 9.45 -5.40 17.16
N MET A 212 8.23 -5.15 16.70
CA MET A 212 7.12 -4.77 17.57
C MET A 212 6.84 -5.83 18.64
N ASN A 213 6.93 -7.11 18.31
CA ASN A 213 6.74 -8.19 19.27
C ASN A 213 7.85 -8.26 20.33
N LEU A 214 9.06 -7.79 20.04
CA LEU A 214 10.12 -7.64 21.04
C LEU A 214 9.79 -6.55 22.05
N ILE A 215 9.17 -5.45 21.60
CA ILE A 215 8.79 -4.30 22.44
C ILE A 215 7.50 -4.62 23.22
N TRP A 216 6.48 -5.12 22.55
CA TRP A 216 5.15 -5.39 23.11
C TRP A 216 4.89 -6.88 23.36
N ARG A 217 5.71 -7.53 24.17
CA ARG A 217 5.66 -8.98 24.45
C ARG A 217 4.32 -9.48 25.01
N LYS A 218 3.57 -8.64 25.73
CA LYS A 218 2.29 -9.02 26.37
C LYS A 218 1.13 -9.17 25.37
N ASN A 219 1.22 -8.58 24.20
CA ASN A 219 0.18 -8.62 23.18
C ASN A 219 0.81 -8.70 21.77
N PRO A 220 1.38 -9.88 21.43
CA PRO A 220 2.10 -10.02 20.17
C PRO A 220 1.14 -9.94 18.98
N VAL A 221 1.62 -9.37 17.89
CA VAL A 221 0.94 -9.40 16.58
C VAL A 221 1.45 -10.59 15.76
N ASN A 222 0.61 -11.17 14.93
CA ASN A 222 1.08 -12.16 13.98
C ASN A 222 1.93 -11.47 12.92
N PRO A 223 3.23 -11.81 12.74
CA PRO A 223 4.10 -11.11 11.80
C PRO A 223 3.63 -11.16 10.35
N LEU A 224 2.82 -12.14 9.98
CA LEU A 224 2.26 -12.24 8.63
C LEU A 224 1.45 -11.01 8.23
N ILE A 225 0.77 -10.33 9.19
CA ILE A 225 -0.01 -9.13 8.85
C ILE A 225 0.87 -7.94 8.45
N GLY A 226 2.16 -7.96 8.80
CA GLY A 226 3.12 -6.94 8.37
C GLY A 226 3.30 -6.92 6.85
N SER A 227 3.22 -8.06 6.17
CA SER A 227 3.28 -8.13 4.71
C SER A 227 2.12 -7.38 4.03
N ALA A 228 1.01 -7.18 4.74
CA ALA A 228 -0.14 -6.42 4.24
C ALA A 228 0.04 -4.89 4.33
N GLY A 229 1.16 -4.40 4.87
CA GLY A 229 1.48 -2.97 4.93
C GLY A 229 1.69 -2.31 3.56
N VAL A 230 1.77 -3.06 2.48
CA VAL A 230 1.75 -2.56 1.11
C VAL A 230 0.33 -2.17 0.68
N SER A 231 0.21 -1.25 -0.28
CA SER A 231 -1.09 -0.68 -0.69
C SER A 231 -1.96 -1.59 -1.57
N ALA A 232 -1.54 -2.82 -1.88
CA ALA A 232 -2.32 -3.76 -2.68
C ALA A 232 -3.58 -4.25 -1.93
N VAL A 233 -4.61 -3.41 -1.89
CA VAL A 233 -5.87 -3.65 -1.15
C VAL A 233 -6.90 -4.34 -2.04
N PRO A 234 -7.59 -5.37 -1.56
CA PRO A 234 -7.37 -6.14 -0.31
C PRO A 234 -6.47 -7.36 -0.51
N MET A 235 -5.72 -7.42 -1.60
CA MET A 235 -5.01 -8.63 -2.04
C MET A 235 -3.91 -9.03 -1.04
N ALA A 236 -3.08 -8.10 -0.59
CA ALA A 236 -2.02 -8.40 0.37
C ALA A 236 -2.58 -8.89 1.72
N ALA A 237 -3.70 -8.33 2.16
CA ALA A 237 -4.38 -8.79 3.38
C ALA A 237 -4.93 -10.23 3.22
N ARG A 238 -5.47 -10.57 2.04
CA ARG A 238 -5.92 -11.94 1.73
C ARG A 238 -4.76 -12.92 1.70
N VAL A 239 -3.64 -12.54 1.11
CA VAL A 239 -2.43 -13.38 1.08
C VAL A 239 -1.92 -13.66 2.48
N SER A 240 -1.82 -12.64 3.35
CA SER A 240 -1.45 -12.81 4.75
C SER A 240 -2.37 -13.78 5.48
N HIS A 241 -3.68 -13.67 5.25
CA HIS A 241 -4.69 -14.55 5.81
C HIS A 241 -4.54 -16.00 5.31
N ASN A 242 -4.44 -16.18 3.99
CA ASN A 242 -4.32 -17.49 3.37
C ASN A 242 -3.04 -18.23 3.81
N VAL A 243 -1.93 -17.49 3.95
CA VAL A 243 -0.69 -18.07 4.48
C VAL A 243 -0.86 -18.47 5.94
N GLY A 244 -1.50 -17.65 6.78
CA GLY A 244 -1.81 -17.98 8.16
C GLY A 244 -2.65 -19.25 8.29
N GLN A 245 -3.70 -19.38 7.48
CA GLN A 245 -4.58 -20.55 7.47
C GLN A 245 -3.91 -21.85 7.03
N LYS A 246 -2.84 -21.81 6.23
CA LYS A 246 -2.05 -23.00 5.89
C LYS A 246 -1.38 -23.62 7.12
N TYR A 247 -1.12 -22.86 8.17
CA TYR A 247 -0.47 -23.32 9.41
C TYR A 247 -1.47 -23.53 10.56
N ASP A 248 -2.55 -22.76 10.59
CA ASP A 248 -3.66 -22.91 11.54
C ASP A 248 -4.97 -22.48 10.85
N PRO A 249 -5.79 -23.45 10.38
CA PRO A 249 -7.04 -23.17 9.66
C PRO A 249 -8.03 -22.29 10.42
N SER A 250 -7.94 -22.26 11.76
CA SER A 250 -8.82 -21.45 12.61
C SER A 250 -8.27 -20.05 12.89
N ASN A 251 -7.12 -19.68 12.32
CA ASN A 251 -6.49 -18.37 12.53
C ASN A 251 -6.96 -17.35 11.46
N TYR A 252 -7.94 -16.54 11.80
CA TYR A 252 -8.53 -15.54 10.91
C TYR A 252 -7.78 -14.21 10.98
N LEU A 253 -6.79 -14.01 10.10
CA LEU A 253 -5.95 -12.80 10.06
C LEU A 253 -6.49 -11.68 9.17
N LEU A 254 -7.49 -11.93 8.32
CA LEU A 254 -7.95 -10.96 7.30
C LEU A 254 -8.26 -9.58 7.87
N MET A 255 -9.12 -9.53 8.89
CA MET A 255 -9.52 -8.26 9.49
C MET A 255 -8.37 -7.53 10.20
N HIS A 256 -7.40 -8.27 10.70
CA HIS A 256 -6.18 -7.71 11.30
C HIS A 256 -5.23 -7.18 10.25
N ALA A 257 -5.10 -7.85 9.11
CA ALA A 257 -4.26 -7.47 7.99
C ALA A 257 -4.81 -6.26 7.20
N MET A 258 -6.13 -6.06 7.19
CA MET A 258 -6.75 -4.89 6.54
C MET A 258 -6.31 -3.56 7.14
N GLY A 259 -6.01 -3.51 8.43
CA GLY A 259 -5.54 -2.28 9.08
C GLY A 259 -4.20 -1.79 8.51
N PRO A 260 -3.11 -2.59 8.57
CA PRO A 260 -1.85 -2.27 7.89
C PRO A 260 -2.01 -1.99 6.41
N ASN A 261 -2.90 -2.71 5.72
CA ASN A 261 -3.14 -2.55 4.29
C ASN A 261 -3.69 -1.15 3.93
N VAL A 262 -4.69 -0.68 4.67
CA VAL A 262 -5.22 0.69 4.49
C VAL A 262 -4.19 1.75 4.92
N ALA A 263 -3.43 1.49 5.99
CA ALA A 263 -2.36 2.38 6.41
C ALA A 263 -1.26 2.51 5.34
N GLY A 264 -0.98 1.43 4.60
CA GLY A 264 -0.09 1.43 3.43
C GLY A 264 -0.57 2.39 2.33
N VAL A 265 -1.86 2.37 2.00
CA VAL A 265 -2.43 3.30 0.99
C VAL A 265 -2.21 4.74 1.38
N ILE A 266 -2.52 5.08 2.64
CA ILE A 266 -2.29 6.44 3.15
C ILE A 266 -0.80 6.79 3.07
N GLY A 267 0.08 5.88 3.49
CA GLY A 267 1.53 6.08 3.45
C GLY A 267 2.05 6.33 2.03
N THR A 268 1.64 5.51 1.06
CA THR A 268 2.05 5.67 -0.34
C THR A 268 1.53 6.99 -0.93
N ALA A 269 0.28 7.39 -0.64
CA ALA A 269 -0.28 8.65 -1.11
C ALA A 269 0.43 9.88 -0.50
N VAL A 270 0.81 9.81 0.79
CA VAL A 270 1.60 10.84 1.47
C VAL A 270 2.99 10.98 0.85
N ILE A 271 3.67 9.85 0.57
CA ILE A 271 4.99 9.87 -0.07
C ILE A 271 4.90 10.42 -1.49
N ALA A 272 3.87 10.06 -2.26
CA ALA A 272 3.66 10.61 -3.60
C ALA A 272 3.48 12.13 -3.55
N GLY A 273 2.65 12.64 -2.63
CA GLY A 273 2.50 14.08 -2.42
C GLY A 273 3.81 14.77 -2.02
N TYR A 274 4.59 14.14 -1.14
CA TYR A 274 5.91 14.64 -0.74
C TYR A 274 6.89 14.73 -1.94
N TYR A 275 6.94 13.69 -2.78
CA TYR A 275 7.77 13.72 -3.99
C TYR A 275 7.33 14.80 -4.97
N ILE A 276 6.01 15.00 -5.15
CA ILE A 276 5.51 16.10 -5.99
C ILE A 276 5.95 17.45 -5.41
N ALA A 277 5.71 17.68 -4.13
CA ALA A 277 6.07 18.94 -3.46
C ALA A 277 7.57 19.28 -3.54
N THR A 278 8.42 18.26 -3.56
CA THR A 278 9.88 18.47 -3.52
C THR A 278 10.57 18.40 -4.88
N LEU A 279 10.03 17.64 -5.83
CA LEU A 279 10.67 17.33 -7.10
C LEU A 279 9.94 17.91 -8.32
N ALA A 280 8.63 18.19 -8.26
CA ALA A 280 7.90 18.83 -9.35
C ALA A 280 8.23 20.34 -9.35
N ARG A 281 9.32 20.72 -9.98
CA ARG A 281 9.73 22.11 -10.19
C ARG A 281 9.63 22.49 -11.65
#